data_ba01c808f4222d0618abc08d037d79cc
#
_entry.id   ba01c808f4222d0618abc08d037d79cc
#
_cell.length_a   1.000
_cell.length_b   1.000
_cell.length_c   1.000
_cell.angle_alpha   90.00
_cell.angle_beta   90.00
_cell.angle_gamma   90.00
#
_symmetry.space_group_name_H-M   'P 1'
#
loop_
_entity.id
_entity.type
_entity.pdbx_description
1 polymer ?
#
loop_
_entity_poly.entity_id
_entity_poly.type
_entity_poly.pdbx_seq_one_letter_code
_entity_poly.pdbx_strand_id
1 'polypeptide(L)'
;MFPVYEEKKKNLHIHLRTLAHASPHLHNSIEFIYITEGTLELGMGQELYHMEEGDLAVIFPDVIHHYQVFSPGENKAVYLWAKPVLIGQFADIIQNSCPEDPVIKKEQVHPDIVNAVRCLRANCKEKDDNLAVEQAYVQIPGFESQRTFNRVFRERYRMTPREYRILYKEKYLREEQT
;
A
#
# COMPACT_ATOMS: atom_id res chain seq x y z
N MET A 1 -1.28 -19.11 -15.16
CA MET A 1 -0.60 -19.35 -13.88
C MET A 1 -1.57 -18.89 -12.80
N PHE A 2 -1.88 -19.70 -11.79
CA PHE A 2 -2.80 -19.28 -10.72
C PHE A 2 -2.04 -18.40 -9.72
N PRO A 3 -2.67 -17.35 -9.17
CA PRO A 3 -2.06 -16.53 -8.15
C PRO A 3 -1.80 -17.34 -6.88
N VAL A 4 -0.70 -17.01 -6.19
CA VAL A 4 -0.30 -17.68 -4.94
C VAL A 4 -0.86 -16.89 -3.76
N TYR A 5 -1.52 -17.56 -2.83
CA TYR A 5 -1.90 -16.94 -1.56
C TYR A 5 -0.74 -16.99 -0.58
N GLU A 6 -0.32 -15.82 -0.09
CA GLU A 6 0.74 -15.65 0.88
C GLU A 6 0.17 -15.25 2.25
N GLU A 7 0.15 -16.16 3.20
CA GLU A 7 -0.24 -15.81 4.56
C GLU A 7 0.85 -15.00 5.26
N LYS A 8 0.61 -13.72 5.50
CA LYS A 8 1.50 -12.90 6.33
C LYS A 8 1.24 -13.18 7.81
N LYS A 9 2.18 -13.85 8.48
CA LYS A 9 2.03 -14.29 9.89
C LYS A 9 2.15 -13.13 10.87
N LYS A 10 3.01 -12.14 10.60
CA LYS A 10 3.23 -10.97 11.47
C LYS A 10 2.14 -9.93 11.26
N ASN A 11 1.77 -9.21 12.32
CA ASN A 11 0.80 -8.12 12.23
C ASN A 11 1.35 -6.91 11.47
N LEU A 12 2.65 -6.64 11.63
CA LEU A 12 3.38 -5.59 10.93
C LEU A 12 4.71 -6.14 10.44
N HIS A 13 5.09 -5.77 9.23
CA HIS A 13 6.37 -6.15 8.66
C HIS A 13 6.86 -5.05 7.72
N ILE A 14 8.10 -4.63 7.88
CA ILE A 14 8.71 -3.58 7.07
C ILE A 14 10.03 -4.07 6.53
N HIS A 15 10.26 -3.86 5.24
CA HIS A 15 11.50 -4.16 4.56
C HIS A 15 11.97 -3.01 3.70
N LEU A 16 13.25 -2.72 3.76
CA LEU A 16 13.94 -2.00 2.71
C LEU A 16 14.68 -3.05 1.87
N ARG A 17 14.33 -3.18 0.60
CA ARG A 17 14.95 -4.17 -0.28
C ARG A 17 15.05 -3.71 -1.72
N THR A 18 15.95 -4.35 -2.46
CA THR A 18 16.00 -4.27 -3.92
C THR A 18 14.71 -4.86 -4.51
N LEU A 19 14.13 -4.15 -5.45
CA LEU A 19 12.97 -4.59 -6.20
C LEU A 19 13.31 -5.78 -7.07
N ALA A 20 12.39 -6.72 -7.17
CA ALA A 20 12.52 -7.91 -8.00
C ALA A 20 11.18 -8.27 -8.64
N HIS A 21 11.22 -9.06 -9.69
CA HIS A 21 10.01 -9.67 -10.24
C HIS A 21 9.32 -10.52 -9.18
N ALA A 22 8.00 -10.36 -9.07
CA ALA A 22 7.15 -11.25 -8.28
C ALA A 22 5.97 -11.71 -9.12
N SER A 23 5.73 -13.01 -9.11
CA SER A 23 4.57 -13.61 -9.77
C SER A 23 3.27 -13.15 -9.14
N PRO A 24 2.12 -13.26 -9.86
CA PRO A 24 0.82 -12.93 -9.31
C PRO A 24 0.56 -13.61 -7.97
N HIS A 25 0.28 -12.82 -6.95
CA HIS A 25 0.00 -13.26 -5.58
C HIS A 25 -1.02 -12.36 -4.90
N LEU A 26 -1.51 -12.79 -3.75
CA LEU A 26 -2.39 -12.02 -2.88
C LEU A 26 -2.12 -12.43 -1.42
N HIS A 27 -2.49 -11.58 -0.49
CA HIS A 27 -2.29 -11.82 0.95
C HIS A 27 -3.31 -11.06 1.81
N ASN A 28 -3.43 -11.48 3.06
CA ASN A 28 -4.39 -10.95 4.06
C ASN A 28 -3.95 -9.64 4.74
N SER A 29 -3.07 -8.88 4.14
CA SER A 29 -2.52 -7.64 4.70
C SER A 29 -2.65 -6.49 3.71
N ILE A 30 -2.81 -5.27 4.22
CA ILE A 30 -2.56 -4.10 3.39
C ILE A 30 -1.07 -3.98 3.14
N GLU A 31 -0.69 -3.66 1.92
CA GLU A 31 0.69 -3.43 1.54
C GLU A 31 0.90 -2.01 1.07
N PHE A 32 1.99 -1.42 1.52
CA PHE A 32 2.49 -0.13 1.05
C PHE A 32 3.85 -0.34 0.41
N ILE A 33 4.03 0.25 -0.77
CA ILE A 33 5.29 0.21 -1.52
C ILE A 33 5.70 1.63 -1.83
N TYR A 34 6.78 2.10 -1.23
CA TYR A 34 7.33 3.42 -1.52
C TYR A 34 8.65 3.27 -2.27
N ILE A 35 8.71 3.77 -3.51
CA ILE A 35 9.90 3.68 -4.35
C ILE A 35 10.96 4.66 -3.84
N THR A 36 12.12 4.16 -3.47
CA THR A 36 13.22 4.98 -2.96
C THR A 36 14.34 5.20 -3.97
N GLU A 37 14.38 4.36 -5.02
CA GLU A 37 15.36 4.44 -6.11
C GLU A 37 14.85 3.61 -7.30
N GLY A 38 14.95 4.15 -8.51
CA GLY A 38 14.59 3.46 -9.74
C GLY A 38 13.09 3.38 -10.01
N THR A 39 12.63 2.29 -10.62
CA THR A 39 11.25 2.12 -11.09
C THR A 39 10.68 0.75 -10.77
N LEU A 40 9.35 0.66 -10.76
CA LEU A 40 8.59 -0.58 -10.59
C LEU A 40 7.34 -0.54 -11.46
N GLU A 41 7.05 -1.65 -12.13
CA GLU A 41 5.74 -1.88 -12.74
C GLU A 41 4.89 -2.73 -11.78
N LEU A 42 3.82 -2.13 -11.28
CA LEU A 42 2.83 -2.81 -10.44
C LEU A 42 1.67 -3.27 -11.30
N GLY A 43 1.48 -4.58 -11.43
CA GLY A 43 0.29 -5.15 -12.05
C GLY A 43 -0.79 -5.43 -11.02
N MET A 44 -2.00 -4.94 -11.25
CA MET A 44 -3.17 -5.19 -10.41
C MET A 44 -4.43 -5.31 -11.26
N GLY A 45 -5.11 -6.45 -11.16
CA GLY A 45 -6.21 -6.77 -12.08
C GLY A 45 -5.72 -6.90 -13.53
N GLN A 46 -6.25 -6.07 -14.43
CA GLN A 46 -5.84 -6.00 -15.84
C GLN A 46 -4.95 -4.78 -16.15
N GLU A 47 -4.66 -3.97 -15.15
CA GLU A 47 -3.91 -2.73 -15.29
C GLU A 47 -2.45 -2.91 -14.87
N LEU A 48 -1.58 -2.14 -15.53
CA LEU A 48 -0.17 -2.03 -15.21
C LEU A 48 0.14 -0.58 -14.87
N TYR A 49 0.67 -0.35 -13.67
CA TYR A 49 0.97 0.97 -13.14
C TYR A 49 2.48 1.18 -13.09
N HIS A 50 2.96 2.16 -13.83
CA HIS A 50 4.35 2.58 -13.75
C HIS A 50 4.59 3.44 -12.52
N MET A 51 5.58 3.08 -11.72
CA MET A 51 6.01 3.79 -10.51
C MET A 51 7.46 4.21 -10.61
N GLU A 52 7.74 5.42 -10.15
CA GLU A 52 9.08 6.03 -10.09
C GLU A 52 9.45 6.41 -8.66
N GLU A 53 10.69 6.86 -8.47
CA GLU A 53 11.18 7.34 -7.17
C GLU A 53 10.26 8.41 -6.58
N GLY A 54 9.82 8.16 -5.34
CA GLY A 54 8.89 9.00 -4.60
C GLY A 54 7.42 8.59 -4.70
N ASP A 55 7.05 7.71 -5.64
CA ASP A 55 5.70 7.17 -5.76
C ASP A 55 5.39 6.18 -4.62
N LEU A 56 4.13 6.15 -4.22
CA LEU A 56 3.60 5.23 -3.20
C LEU A 56 2.47 4.39 -3.79
N ALA A 57 2.56 3.07 -3.70
CA ALA A 57 1.43 2.19 -3.93
C ALA A 57 0.77 1.74 -2.62
N VAL A 58 -0.55 1.54 -2.66
CA VAL A 58 -1.34 0.98 -1.57
C VAL A 58 -2.19 -0.16 -2.12
N ILE A 59 -1.89 -1.38 -1.69
CA ILE A 59 -2.58 -2.60 -2.12
C ILE A 59 -3.39 -3.12 -0.94
N PHE A 60 -4.69 -3.30 -1.15
CA PHE A 60 -5.59 -3.77 -0.11
C PHE A 60 -5.51 -5.30 0.04
N PRO A 61 -5.93 -5.85 1.21
CA PRO A 61 -5.97 -7.29 1.43
C PRO A 61 -6.74 -8.03 0.33
N ASP A 62 -6.27 -9.22 0.01
CA ASP A 62 -6.88 -10.17 -0.93
C ASP A 62 -6.98 -9.67 -2.38
N VAL A 63 -6.29 -8.57 -2.72
CA VAL A 63 -6.16 -8.09 -4.09
C VAL A 63 -4.99 -8.79 -4.78
N ILE A 64 -5.25 -9.39 -5.96
CA ILE A 64 -4.22 -10.03 -6.78
C ILE A 64 -3.33 -8.96 -7.39
N HIS A 65 -2.02 -9.07 -7.17
CA HIS A 65 -1.04 -8.16 -7.70
C HIS A 65 0.27 -8.86 -8.04
N HIS A 66 1.11 -8.21 -8.85
CA HIS A 66 2.44 -8.69 -9.23
C HIS A 66 3.39 -7.54 -9.49
N TYR A 67 4.70 -7.82 -9.50
CA TYR A 67 5.73 -6.82 -9.74
C TYR A 67 6.61 -7.20 -10.92
N GLN A 68 6.97 -6.20 -11.71
CA GLN A 68 7.94 -6.33 -12.80
C GLN A 68 8.95 -5.19 -12.72
N VAL A 69 10.21 -5.52 -12.93
CA VAL A 69 11.32 -4.56 -12.93
C VAL A 69 12.04 -4.70 -14.26
N PHE A 70 12.01 -3.66 -15.08
CA PHE A 70 12.62 -3.66 -16.41
C PHE A 70 13.76 -2.66 -16.52
N SER A 71 13.83 -1.66 -15.65
CA SER A 71 14.88 -0.65 -15.67
C SER A 71 16.23 -1.28 -15.30
N PRO A 72 17.31 -0.91 -16.01
CA PRO A 72 18.65 -1.28 -15.61
C PRO A 72 19.05 -0.50 -14.34
N GLY A 73 19.90 -1.10 -13.52
CA GLY A 73 20.41 -0.48 -12.31
C GLY A 73 19.73 -0.97 -11.04
N GLU A 74 20.02 -0.27 -9.94
CA GLU A 74 19.40 -0.58 -8.65
C GLU A 74 18.01 0.02 -8.58
N ASN A 75 17.05 -0.82 -8.22
CA ASN A 75 15.68 -0.43 -7.96
C ASN A 75 15.36 -0.82 -6.53
N LYS A 76 14.99 0.15 -5.68
CA LYS A 76 14.78 -0.06 -4.24
C LYS A 76 13.46 0.51 -3.78
N ALA A 77 12.83 -0.18 -2.84
CA ALA A 77 11.62 0.30 -2.20
C ALA A 77 11.56 -0.08 -0.71
N VAL A 78 10.82 0.72 0.03
CA VAL A 78 10.32 0.33 1.36
C VAL A 78 8.99 -0.38 1.16
N TYR A 79 8.92 -1.62 1.61
CA TYR A 79 7.71 -2.41 1.70
C TYR A 79 7.21 -2.42 3.14
N LEU A 80 5.93 -2.19 3.33
CA LEU A 80 5.27 -2.32 4.62
C LEU A 80 4.02 -3.17 4.45
N TRP A 81 3.92 -4.26 5.20
CA TRP A 81 2.69 -5.05 5.32
C TRP A 81 2.11 -4.87 6.71
N ALA A 82 0.83 -4.55 6.78
CA ALA A 82 0.09 -4.41 8.03
C ALA A 82 -1.21 -5.21 7.96
N LYS A 83 -1.51 -6.00 8.99
CA LYS A 83 -2.82 -6.66 9.08
C LYS A 83 -3.90 -5.63 9.36
N PRO A 84 -5.13 -5.82 8.82
CA PRO A 84 -6.25 -4.90 9.02
C PRO A 84 -6.53 -4.58 10.48
N VAL A 85 -6.26 -5.51 11.40
CA VAL A 85 -6.43 -5.28 12.84
C VAL A 85 -5.63 -4.09 13.39
N LEU A 86 -4.48 -3.76 12.78
CA LEU A 86 -3.67 -2.60 13.18
C LEU A 86 -4.25 -1.26 12.72
N ILE A 87 -5.19 -1.29 11.78
CA ILE A 87 -5.79 -0.11 11.17
C ILE A 87 -7.09 0.27 11.89
N GLY A 88 -7.43 -0.52 12.93
CA GLY A 88 -8.54 -0.26 13.83
C GLY A 88 -9.88 -0.14 13.10
N GLN A 89 -10.59 0.95 13.30
CA GLN A 89 -11.92 1.19 12.72
C GLN A 89 -11.97 1.22 11.17
N PHE A 90 -10.83 1.28 10.51
CA PHE A 90 -10.74 1.22 9.05
C PHE A 90 -10.60 -0.20 8.50
N ALA A 91 -10.43 -1.20 9.37
CA ALA A 91 -10.23 -2.60 8.97
C ALA A 91 -11.32 -3.09 8.02
N ASP A 92 -12.60 -2.87 8.37
CA ASP A 92 -13.74 -3.29 7.54
C ASP A 92 -13.77 -2.61 6.17
N ILE A 93 -13.35 -1.33 6.12
CA ILE A 93 -13.30 -0.58 4.86
C ILE A 93 -12.24 -1.17 3.96
N ILE A 94 -11.06 -1.41 4.51
CA ILE A 94 -9.90 -1.89 3.77
C ILE A 94 -10.11 -3.34 3.30
N GLN A 95 -10.78 -4.17 4.09
CA GLN A 95 -11.08 -5.55 3.71
C GLN A 95 -12.16 -5.68 2.64
N ASN A 96 -13.07 -4.69 2.52
CA ASN A 96 -14.22 -4.77 1.64
C ASN A 96 -14.20 -3.73 0.50
N SER A 97 -13.03 -3.18 0.19
CA SER A 97 -12.88 -2.23 -0.92
C SER A 97 -11.53 -2.40 -1.60
N CYS A 98 -11.42 -1.84 -2.79
CA CYS A 98 -10.18 -1.77 -3.55
C CYS A 98 -10.04 -0.34 -4.08
N PRO A 99 -8.86 0.29 -4.04
CA PRO A 99 -8.67 1.59 -4.64
C PRO A 99 -8.76 1.46 -6.17
N GLU A 100 -9.41 2.43 -6.81
CA GLU A 100 -9.47 2.50 -8.27
C GLU A 100 -8.09 2.75 -8.87
N ASP A 101 -7.31 3.61 -8.22
CA ASP A 101 -5.90 3.86 -8.54
C ASP A 101 -5.07 3.53 -7.29
N PRO A 102 -4.29 2.45 -7.33
CA PRO A 102 -3.47 2.05 -6.20
C PRO A 102 -2.21 2.92 -6.05
N VAL A 103 -1.85 3.73 -7.08
CA VAL A 103 -0.61 4.48 -7.11
C VAL A 103 -0.85 5.96 -6.82
N ILE A 104 -0.21 6.45 -5.80
CA ILE A 104 -0.15 7.87 -5.42
C ILE A 104 1.17 8.43 -5.94
N LYS A 105 1.11 9.34 -6.90
CA LYS A 105 2.29 9.98 -7.47
C LYS A 105 3.00 10.87 -6.45
N LYS A 106 4.32 10.98 -6.54
CA LYS A 106 5.20 11.69 -5.58
C LYS A 106 4.72 13.08 -5.19
N GLU A 107 4.12 13.82 -6.13
CA GLU A 107 3.59 15.16 -5.89
C GLU A 107 2.34 15.16 -4.99
N GLN A 108 1.72 14.01 -4.83
CA GLN A 108 0.48 13.81 -4.06
C GLN A 108 0.72 13.04 -2.75
N VAL A 109 1.91 12.45 -2.58
CA VAL A 109 2.26 11.76 -1.33
C VAL A 109 2.36 12.78 -0.19
N HIS A 110 1.60 12.52 0.88
CA HIS A 110 1.59 13.42 2.03
C HIS A 110 2.98 13.52 2.66
N PRO A 111 3.45 14.73 3.05
CA PRO A 111 4.77 14.92 3.66
C PRO A 111 5.06 14.06 4.89
N ASP A 112 4.04 13.74 5.68
CA ASP A 112 4.18 12.85 6.84
C ASP A 112 4.56 11.43 6.45
N ILE A 113 4.04 10.94 5.31
CA ILE A 113 4.43 9.62 4.76
C ILE A 113 5.90 9.65 4.34
N VAL A 114 6.32 10.69 3.64
CA VAL A 114 7.72 10.87 3.22
C VAL A 114 8.65 10.91 4.45
N ASN A 115 8.26 11.65 5.49
CA ASN A 115 9.03 11.72 6.75
C ASN A 115 9.06 10.36 7.45
N ALA A 116 7.95 9.63 7.50
CA ALA A 116 7.87 8.30 8.06
C ALA A 116 8.83 7.32 7.35
N VAL A 117 8.80 7.30 6.01
CA VAL A 117 9.72 6.48 5.20
C VAL A 117 11.18 6.87 5.48
N ARG A 118 11.49 8.16 5.61
CA ARG A 118 12.84 8.63 5.95
C ARG A 118 13.28 8.13 7.32
N CYS A 119 12.42 8.21 8.33
CA CYS A 119 12.69 7.68 9.66
C CYS A 119 12.89 6.16 9.64
N LEU A 120 12.08 5.44 8.90
CA LEU A 120 12.22 3.99 8.72
C LEU A 120 13.56 3.64 8.09
N ARG A 121 13.95 4.32 6.99
CA ARG A 121 15.25 4.11 6.34
C ARG A 121 16.43 4.38 7.27
N ALA A 122 16.35 5.41 8.11
CA ALA A 122 17.41 5.76 9.04
C ALA A 122 17.59 4.73 10.18
N ASN A 123 16.51 4.04 10.56
CA ASN A 123 16.49 3.14 11.71
C ASN A 123 16.45 1.64 11.32
N CYS A 124 16.01 1.30 10.11
CA CYS A 124 16.07 -0.07 9.59
C CYS A 124 17.45 -0.33 9.02
N LYS A 125 18.27 -1.07 9.74
CA LYS A 125 19.43 -1.74 9.14
C LYS A 125 18.91 -2.87 8.26
N GLU A 126 19.62 -3.19 7.17
CA GLU A 126 19.26 -4.21 6.15
C GLU A 126 19.00 -5.64 6.68
N LYS A 127 19.00 -5.85 7.96
CA LYS A 127 18.71 -7.12 8.64
C LYS A 127 17.58 -6.94 9.63
N ASP A 128 16.44 -7.55 9.32
CA ASP A 128 15.35 -8.07 10.20
C ASP A 128 15.29 -7.56 11.66
N ASP A 129 15.39 -6.25 11.88
CA ASP A 129 15.29 -5.69 13.22
C ASP A 129 13.84 -5.21 13.47
N ASN A 130 12.94 -6.20 13.70
CA ASN A 130 11.52 -5.96 13.91
C ASN A 130 11.20 -5.03 15.10
N LEU A 131 12.10 -4.97 16.10
CA LEU A 131 11.88 -4.17 17.31
C LEU A 131 12.09 -2.66 17.04
N ALA A 132 13.10 -2.30 16.25
CA ALA A 132 13.33 -0.91 15.86
C ALA A 132 12.20 -0.37 14.98
N VAL A 133 11.59 -1.23 14.17
CA VAL A 133 10.46 -0.93 13.29
C VAL A 133 9.18 -0.67 14.11
N GLU A 134 8.87 -1.49 15.10
CA GLU A 134 7.71 -1.28 15.97
C GLU A 134 7.84 0.04 16.76
N GLN A 135 9.05 0.36 17.25
CA GLN A 135 9.31 1.62 17.94
C GLN A 135 9.20 2.84 17.01
N ALA A 136 9.66 2.74 15.77
CA ALA A 136 9.53 3.80 14.77
C ALA A 136 8.06 4.05 14.39
N TYR A 137 7.26 2.99 14.28
CA TYR A 137 5.83 3.08 13.96
C TYR A 137 5.03 3.87 15.01
N VAL A 138 5.35 3.71 16.28
CA VAL A 138 4.71 4.47 17.39
C VAL A 138 5.01 5.97 17.31
N GLN A 139 6.07 6.36 16.62
CA GLN A 139 6.49 7.76 16.49
C GLN A 139 6.03 8.43 15.18
N ILE A 140 5.35 7.70 14.27
CA ILE A 140 4.86 8.28 13.01
C ILE A 140 3.58 9.10 13.29
N PRO A 141 3.65 10.45 13.26
CA PRO A 141 2.45 11.28 13.38
C PRO A 141 1.63 11.14 12.10
N GLY A 142 0.37 10.86 12.20
CA GLY A 142 -0.52 10.96 11.03
C GLY A 142 -1.59 9.89 10.90
N PHE A 143 -1.40 8.71 11.47
CA PHE A 143 -2.46 7.69 11.54
C PHE A 143 -3.35 7.83 12.79
N GLU A 144 -3.06 8.79 13.67
CA GLU A 144 -3.78 8.95 14.94
C GLU A 144 -5.18 9.55 14.82
N SER A 145 -5.58 10.10 13.67
CA SER A 145 -6.94 10.65 13.58
C SER A 145 -7.68 10.26 12.31
N GLN A 146 -8.86 9.69 12.51
CA GLN A 146 -9.92 9.53 11.51
C GLN A 146 -10.14 10.83 10.70
N ARG A 147 -9.88 11.97 11.31
CA ARG A 147 -10.03 13.30 10.72
C ARG A 147 -9.03 13.53 9.58
N THR A 148 -7.77 13.12 9.76
CA THR A 148 -6.73 13.26 8.73
C THR A 148 -7.00 12.34 7.56
N PHE A 149 -7.33 11.07 7.79
CA PHE A 149 -7.72 10.14 6.73
C PHE A 149 -8.94 10.66 5.94
N ASN A 150 -10.02 11.03 6.63
CA ASN A 150 -11.23 11.53 5.97
C ASN A 150 -10.97 12.81 5.17
N ARG A 151 -10.07 13.68 5.62
CA ARG A 151 -9.67 14.89 4.91
C ARG A 151 -8.92 14.53 3.62
N VAL A 152 -7.87 13.73 3.70
CA VAL A 152 -7.05 13.32 2.55
C VAL A 152 -7.91 12.55 1.54
N PHE A 153 -8.72 11.62 2.00
CA PHE A 153 -9.64 10.87 1.15
C PHE A 153 -10.64 11.79 0.43
N ARG A 154 -11.23 12.76 1.16
CA ARG A 154 -12.18 13.72 0.59
C ARG A 154 -11.52 14.69 -0.39
N GLU A 155 -10.28 15.11 -0.12
CA GLU A 155 -9.50 15.94 -1.04
C GLU A 155 -9.23 15.20 -2.36
N ARG A 156 -8.93 13.89 -2.30
CA ARG A 156 -8.61 13.05 -3.46
C ARG A 156 -9.85 12.66 -4.26
N TYR A 157 -10.85 12.10 -3.58
CA TYR A 157 -12.00 11.47 -4.24
C TYR A 157 -13.24 12.36 -4.28
N ARG A 158 -13.18 13.60 -3.73
CA ARG A 158 -14.28 14.56 -3.64
C ARG A 158 -15.53 14.01 -2.92
N MET A 159 -15.38 12.92 -2.20
CA MET A 159 -16.42 12.24 -1.45
C MET A 159 -15.84 11.60 -0.18
N THR A 160 -16.70 11.27 0.76
CA THR A 160 -16.28 10.56 1.97
C THR A 160 -16.00 9.08 1.66
N PRO A 161 -15.20 8.36 2.49
CA PRO A 161 -15.01 6.91 2.34
C PRO A 161 -16.33 6.13 2.33
N ARG A 162 -17.36 6.63 3.05
CA ARG A 162 -18.69 6.01 3.09
C ARG A 162 -19.45 6.18 1.77
N GLU A 163 -19.42 7.38 1.20
CA GLU A 163 -20.06 7.68 -0.10
C GLU A 163 -19.37 6.90 -1.22
N TYR A 164 -18.05 6.84 -1.20
CA TYR A 164 -17.26 6.05 -2.14
C TYR A 164 -17.66 4.57 -2.11
N ARG A 165 -17.77 3.97 -0.91
CA ARG A 165 -18.20 2.57 -0.75
C ARG A 165 -19.59 2.30 -1.33
N ILE A 166 -20.55 3.21 -1.10
CA ILE A 166 -21.92 3.06 -1.59
C ILE A 166 -21.93 3.05 -3.11
N LEU A 167 -21.26 3.99 -3.74
CA LEU A 167 -21.13 4.10 -5.20
C LEU A 167 -20.51 2.85 -5.84
N TYR A 168 -19.43 2.33 -5.25
CA TYR A 168 -18.76 1.13 -5.77
C TYR A 168 -19.56 -0.15 -5.56
N LYS A 169 -20.23 -0.31 -4.41
CA LYS A 169 -21.13 -1.45 -4.19
C LYS A 169 -22.26 -1.50 -5.22
N GLU A 170 -22.84 -0.36 -5.55
CA GLU A 170 -23.90 -0.28 -6.56
C GLU A 170 -23.38 -0.55 -7.97
N LYS A 171 -22.15 -0.18 -8.29
CA LYS A 171 -21.52 -0.44 -9.58
C LYS A 171 -21.25 -1.94 -9.75
N TYR A 172 -20.63 -2.60 -8.78
CA TYR A 172 -20.36 -4.05 -8.82
C TYR A 172 -21.64 -4.89 -8.89
N LEU A 173 -22.69 -4.53 -8.15
CA LEU A 173 -23.97 -5.23 -8.20
C LEU A 173 -24.69 -5.09 -9.55
N ARG A 174 -24.40 -4.06 -10.34
CA ARG A 174 -24.95 -3.90 -11.69
C ARG A 174 -24.17 -4.69 -12.74
N GLU A 175 -22.88 -4.85 -12.58
CA GLU A 175 -22.01 -5.61 -13.49
C GLU A 175 -22.20 -7.14 -13.35
N GLU A 176 -22.60 -7.63 -12.17
CA GLU A 176 -22.96 -9.04 -11.96
C GLU A 176 -24.34 -9.42 -12.51
N GLN A 177 -25.16 -8.45 -12.97
CA GLN A 177 -26.51 -8.68 -13.50
C GLN A 177 -26.59 -8.54 -15.04
N THR A 178 -25.44 -8.33 -15.72
CA THR A 178 -25.35 -8.21 -17.18
C THR A 178 -24.53 -9.35 -17.77
#